data_d2bea1d2a05988b49b2bf77e155fd3e5
#
_entry.id   d2bea1d2a05988b49b2bf77e155fd3e5
#
_cell.length_a   1.000
_cell.length_b   1.000
_cell.length_c   1.000
_cell.angle_alpha   90.00
_cell.angle_beta   90.00
_cell.angle_gamma   90.00
#
_symmetry.space_group_name_H-M   'P 1'
#
loop_
_entity.id
_entity.type
_entity.pdbx_description
1 polymer ?
#
loop_
_entity_poly.entity_id
_entity_poly.type
_entity_poly.pdbx_seq_one_letter_code
_entity_poly.pdbx_strand_id
1 'polypeptide(L)'
;MSGAWNVLIIGAGAIGCLVGSKLALSSQRVTLVGRVSFVEQVRMRGIQLLDESGAHTVRNIRPTASVLEAYSRSETAFDLAIMTVKSYDTAAAAAEIRQVLADTGAPPPALLSIQNGVGNEDLLAQTIPATPVLAGSMTTPVSVEGPGIIRVDKPRYGLGVAAWRPSGPSALCDDVCALLHMAGFVVTPFADAPAMKWTKLLMNMMGNATCAILDEPPEIVFADSRMIDVEIAAWREALAVMRAAGIAAIDLDKYPFAKLAPLIRSAPAALIRPLLKGQIGSARGGKMPSLHIDLHSNKGRSEVRWLNGAVVAKGEEVGVLTPVNCVLTSTVLSLVDNPAERSAWKGDHNRLWQAVRSAQGR
;
A
#
# COMPACT_ATOMS: atom_id res chain seq x y z
N MET A 1 26.28 12.72 -3.43
CA MET A 1 26.25 12.57 -4.92
C MET A 1 25.68 13.84 -5.50
N SER A 2 26.40 14.53 -6.40
CA SER A 2 26.05 15.88 -6.90
C SER A 2 25.26 15.87 -8.24
N GLY A 3 24.72 14.76 -8.65
CA GLY A 3 23.99 14.61 -9.91
C GLY A 3 22.53 14.28 -9.72
N ALA A 4 21.69 14.54 -10.74
CA ALA A 4 20.29 14.13 -10.75
C ALA A 4 20.18 12.60 -10.81
N TRP A 5 19.35 12.01 -9.95
CA TRP A 5 19.05 10.59 -9.96
C TRP A 5 18.26 10.19 -11.20
N ASN A 6 18.55 9.01 -11.73
CA ASN A 6 17.78 8.37 -12.80
C ASN A 6 16.81 7.36 -12.17
N VAL A 7 15.53 7.72 -12.05
CA VAL A 7 14.52 6.96 -11.29
C VAL A 7 13.53 6.31 -12.25
N LEU A 8 13.39 4.98 -12.12
CA LEU A 8 12.37 4.19 -12.77
C LEU A 8 11.18 3.98 -11.80
N ILE A 9 9.97 4.35 -12.18
CA ILE A 9 8.77 4.07 -11.40
C ILE A 9 7.92 3.05 -12.14
N ILE A 10 7.58 1.96 -11.46
CA ILE A 10 6.82 0.86 -12.05
C ILE A 10 5.42 0.85 -11.44
N GLY A 11 4.45 1.29 -12.22
CA GLY A 11 3.07 1.45 -11.82
C GLY A 11 2.58 2.90 -11.85
N ALA A 12 1.87 3.29 -12.89
CA ALA A 12 1.31 4.62 -13.09
C ALA A 12 -0.07 4.79 -12.42
N GLY A 13 -0.20 4.30 -11.18
CA GLY A 13 -1.35 4.55 -10.30
C GLY A 13 -1.21 5.88 -9.54
N ALA A 14 -2.10 6.12 -8.58
CA ALA A 14 -2.09 7.34 -7.75
C ALA A 14 -0.72 7.60 -7.11
N ILE A 15 -0.14 6.60 -6.45
CA ILE A 15 1.15 6.73 -5.74
C ILE A 15 2.29 6.94 -6.74
N GLY A 16 2.36 6.14 -7.83
CA GLY A 16 3.42 6.28 -8.82
C GLY A 16 3.41 7.63 -9.53
N CYS A 17 2.21 8.13 -9.88
CA CYS A 17 2.07 9.46 -10.45
C CYS A 17 2.47 10.56 -9.45
N LEU A 18 2.09 10.46 -8.17
CA LEU A 18 2.48 11.43 -7.14
C LEU A 18 4.00 11.46 -6.97
N VAL A 19 4.60 10.29 -6.71
CA VAL A 19 6.05 10.20 -6.45
C VAL A 19 6.83 10.66 -7.68
N GLY A 20 6.43 10.21 -8.88
CA GLY A 20 7.04 10.62 -10.14
C GLY A 20 6.96 12.11 -10.39
N SER A 21 5.79 12.71 -10.15
CA SER A 21 5.60 14.15 -10.33
C SER A 21 6.50 14.96 -9.39
N LYS A 22 6.54 14.60 -8.11
CA LYS A 22 7.35 15.32 -7.12
C LYS A 22 8.86 15.16 -7.40
N LEU A 23 9.32 13.97 -7.76
CA LEU A 23 10.71 13.75 -8.17
C LEU A 23 11.07 14.56 -9.44
N ALA A 24 10.19 14.58 -10.44
CA ALA A 24 10.44 15.35 -11.66
C ALA A 24 10.47 16.86 -11.37
N LEU A 25 9.57 17.35 -10.52
CA LEU A 25 9.56 18.75 -10.09
C LEU A 25 10.81 19.15 -9.29
N SER A 26 11.47 18.19 -8.64
CA SER A 26 12.78 18.37 -7.97
C SER A 26 13.98 18.13 -8.89
N SER A 27 13.78 18.20 -10.22
CA SER A 27 14.80 18.06 -11.24
C SER A 27 15.47 16.68 -11.33
N GLN A 28 14.78 15.62 -10.89
CA GLN A 28 15.25 14.25 -11.11
C GLN A 28 14.80 13.75 -12.49
N ARG A 29 15.58 12.83 -13.06
CA ARG A 29 15.21 12.14 -14.29
C ARG A 29 14.25 11.00 -13.97
N VAL A 30 13.00 11.11 -14.40
CA VAL A 30 11.94 10.15 -14.06
C VAL A 30 11.41 9.46 -15.30
N THR A 31 11.48 8.14 -15.31
CA THR A 31 10.77 7.28 -16.26
C THR A 31 9.64 6.55 -15.52
N LEU A 32 8.41 6.66 -16.01
CA LEU A 32 7.20 6.08 -15.38
C LEU A 32 6.57 5.06 -16.29
N VAL A 33 6.56 3.81 -15.84
CA VAL A 33 5.96 2.67 -16.58
C VAL A 33 4.47 2.58 -16.25
N GLY A 34 3.64 2.61 -17.29
CA GLY A 34 2.19 2.53 -17.17
C GLY A 34 1.55 1.88 -18.40
N ARG A 35 0.24 1.75 -18.40
CA ARG A 35 -0.50 1.20 -19.54
C ARG A 35 -0.40 2.11 -20.75
N VAL A 36 -0.59 1.58 -21.95
CA VAL A 36 -0.52 2.33 -23.23
C VAL A 36 -1.40 3.59 -23.18
N SER A 37 -2.65 3.49 -22.73
CA SER A 37 -3.56 4.63 -22.63
C SER A 37 -3.06 5.72 -21.68
N PHE A 38 -2.37 5.34 -20.59
CA PHE A 38 -1.71 6.30 -19.69
C PHE A 38 -0.55 6.99 -20.41
N VAL A 39 0.29 6.23 -21.12
CA VAL A 39 1.46 6.75 -21.85
C VAL A 39 1.05 7.79 -22.89
N GLU A 40 0.02 7.49 -23.68
CA GLU A 40 -0.54 8.40 -24.69
C GLU A 40 -1.05 9.69 -24.05
N GLN A 41 -1.84 9.57 -22.97
CA GLN A 41 -2.38 10.72 -22.25
C GLN A 41 -1.29 11.62 -21.67
N VAL A 42 -0.27 11.03 -21.03
CA VAL A 42 0.81 11.79 -20.40
C VAL A 42 1.74 12.43 -21.44
N ARG A 43 1.99 11.78 -22.58
CA ARG A 43 2.71 12.40 -23.69
C ARG A 43 2.02 13.66 -24.20
N MET A 44 0.71 13.63 -24.31
CA MET A 44 -0.07 14.77 -24.80
C MET A 44 -0.21 15.89 -23.76
N ARG A 45 -0.55 15.56 -22.52
CA ARG A 45 -1.01 16.54 -21.53
C ARG A 45 -0.12 16.68 -20.29
N GLY A 46 0.84 15.77 -20.11
CA GLY A 46 1.59 15.64 -18.85
C GLY A 46 0.75 15.00 -17.74
N ILE A 47 1.32 14.89 -16.55
CA ILE A 47 0.57 14.50 -15.34
C ILE A 47 -0.04 15.74 -14.70
N GLN A 48 -1.32 15.68 -14.39
CA GLN A 48 -2.03 16.72 -13.64
C GLN A 48 -2.03 16.34 -12.16
N LEU A 49 -1.32 17.10 -11.35
CA LEU A 49 -1.31 16.98 -9.90
C LEU A 49 -2.22 18.07 -9.31
N LEU A 50 -3.31 17.64 -8.68
CA LEU A 50 -4.28 18.52 -8.05
C LEU A 50 -4.10 18.45 -6.53
N ASP A 51 -3.83 19.58 -5.89
CA ASP A 51 -3.74 19.72 -4.44
C ASP A 51 -4.34 21.05 -3.95
N GLU A 52 -4.18 21.38 -2.67
CA GLU A 52 -4.70 22.63 -2.08
C GLU A 52 -4.09 23.88 -2.72
N SER A 53 -2.90 23.79 -3.33
CA SER A 53 -2.25 24.92 -4.01
C SER A 53 -2.73 25.12 -5.45
N GLY A 54 -3.54 24.20 -5.98
CA GLY A 54 -4.11 24.26 -7.31
C GLY A 54 -3.78 23.05 -8.19
N ALA A 55 -3.77 23.28 -9.50
CA ALA A 55 -3.47 22.28 -10.52
C ALA A 55 -2.06 22.50 -11.08
N HIS A 56 -1.20 21.50 -10.96
CA HIS A 56 0.17 21.52 -11.48
C HIS A 56 0.30 20.54 -12.64
N THR A 57 0.80 21.02 -13.78
CA THR A 57 1.09 20.15 -14.94
C THR A 57 2.56 19.77 -14.96
N VAL A 58 2.85 18.47 -14.83
CA VAL A 58 4.21 17.91 -14.85
C VAL A 58 4.46 17.28 -16.21
N ARG A 59 5.40 17.82 -17.00
CA ARG A 59 5.72 17.36 -18.37
C ARG A 59 7.10 16.70 -18.49
N ASN A 60 7.99 16.94 -17.55
CA ASN A 60 9.37 16.42 -17.53
C ASN A 60 9.45 14.98 -16.96
N ILE A 61 8.46 14.15 -17.29
CA ILE A 61 8.43 12.72 -17.02
C ILE A 61 8.45 11.97 -18.34
N ARG A 62 9.22 10.90 -18.43
CA ARG A 62 9.25 9.99 -19.59
C ARG A 62 8.24 8.85 -19.35
N PRO A 63 7.06 8.84 -19.96
CA PRO A 63 6.14 7.72 -19.85
C PRO A 63 6.52 6.61 -20.82
N THR A 64 6.50 5.35 -20.35
CA THR A 64 6.78 4.14 -21.13
C THR A 64 5.75 3.05 -20.86
N ALA A 65 5.53 2.16 -21.83
CA ALA A 65 4.53 1.09 -21.70
C ALA A 65 5.07 -0.19 -21.05
N SER A 66 6.39 -0.34 -20.96
CA SER A 66 7.04 -1.51 -20.38
C SER A 66 8.39 -1.15 -19.75
N VAL A 67 8.92 -2.04 -18.92
CA VAL A 67 10.27 -1.92 -18.35
C VAL A 67 11.31 -2.01 -19.47
N LEU A 68 11.12 -2.90 -20.44
CA LEU A 68 12.02 -3.02 -21.60
C LEU A 68 12.10 -1.70 -22.37
N GLU A 69 10.97 -1.04 -22.66
CA GLU A 69 10.96 0.27 -23.32
C GLU A 69 11.68 1.32 -22.48
N ALA A 70 11.54 1.28 -21.15
CA ALA A 70 12.23 2.20 -20.25
C ALA A 70 13.76 2.06 -20.35
N TYR A 71 14.28 0.84 -20.34
CA TYR A 71 15.71 0.56 -20.46
C TYR A 71 16.25 0.88 -21.86
N SER A 72 15.51 0.54 -22.93
CA SER A 72 15.96 0.81 -24.32
C SER A 72 16.03 2.31 -24.65
N ARG A 73 15.31 3.14 -23.90
CA ARG A 73 15.30 4.61 -24.09
C ARG A 73 16.13 5.36 -23.06
N SER A 74 16.71 4.67 -22.08
CA SER A 74 17.56 5.30 -21.07
C SER A 74 19.00 5.36 -21.55
N GLU A 75 19.61 6.53 -21.49
CA GLU A 75 21.02 6.74 -21.85
C GLU A 75 21.98 6.31 -20.74
N THR A 76 21.46 6.16 -19.51
CA THR A 76 22.22 5.77 -18.31
C THR A 76 21.47 4.72 -17.54
N ALA A 77 22.17 3.94 -16.71
CA ALA A 77 21.53 3.03 -15.77
C ALA A 77 20.55 3.75 -14.83
N PHE A 78 19.54 3.03 -14.36
CA PHE A 78 18.67 3.54 -13.30
C PHE A 78 19.37 3.37 -11.94
N ASP A 79 19.36 4.42 -11.13
CA ASP A 79 19.91 4.40 -9.78
C ASP A 79 18.90 3.77 -8.80
N LEU A 80 17.60 4.03 -9.01
CA LEU A 80 16.49 3.59 -8.17
C LEU A 80 15.31 3.14 -9.03
N ALA A 81 14.71 1.99 -8.69
CA ALA A 81 13.41 1.59 -9.20
C ALA A 81 12.38 1.57 -8.07
N ILE A 82 11.28 2.32 -8.23
CA ILE A 82 10.22 2.44 -7.25
C ILE A 82 9.01 1.61 -7.66
N MET A 83 8.66 0.61 -6.84
CA MET A 83 7.52 -0.27 -7.06
C MET A 83 6.25 0.34 -6.50
N THR A 84 5.29 0.63 -7.37
CA THR A 84 4.00 1.22 -7.02
C THR A 84 2.82 0.53 -7.71
N VAL A 85 3.07 -0.61 -8.35
CA VAL A 85 2.00 -1.48 -8.85
C VAL A 85 1.17 -2.03 -7.69
N LYS A 86 -0.04 -2.50 -7.98
CA LYS A 86 -0.83 -3.24 -7.00
C LYS A 86 -0.10 -4.51 -6.58
N SER A 87 -0.23 -4.93 -5.31
CA SER A 87 0.52 -6.06 -4.75
C SER A 87 0.36 -7.37 -5.54
N TYR A 88 -0.78 -7.59 -6.19
CA TYR A 88 -1.01 -8.76 -7.05
C TYR A 88 -0.23 -8.71 -8.38
N ASP A 89 0.36 -7.58 -8.75
CA ASP A 89 1.18 -7.43 -9.95
C ASP A 89 2.69 -7.43 -9.64
N THR A 90 3.09 -7.51 -8.35
CA THR A 90 4.50 -7.43 -7.92
C THR A 90 5.34 -8.54 -8.54
N ALA A 91 4.85 -9.78 -8.56
CA ALA A 91 5.59 -10.92 -9.11
C ALA A 91 5.89 -10.74 -10.60
N ALA A 92 4.89 -10.31 -11.38
CA ALA A 92 5.05 -10.07 -12.81
C ALA A 92 6.03 -8.92 -13.08
N ALA A 93 5.89 -7.81 -12.36
CA ALA A 93 6.78 -6.66 -12.50
C ALA A 93 8.24 -6.99 -12.10
N ALA A 94 8.45 -7.74 -11.02
CA ALA A 94 9.77 -8.17 -10.59
C ALA A 94 10.42 -9.14 -11.63
N ALA A 95 9.63 -10.07 -12.19
CA ALA A 95 10.09 -10.98 -13.23
C ALA A 95 10.48 -10.22 -14.51
N GLU A 96 9.70 -9.21 -14.92
CA GLU A 96 10.02 -8.36 -16.06
C GLU A 96 11.32 -7.60 -15.84
N ILE A 97 11.52 -6.99 -14.65
CA ILE A 97 12.79 -6.31 -14.32
C ILE A 97 13.96 -7.30 -14.43
N ARG A 98 13.84 -8.46 -13.79
CA ARG A 98 14.90 -9.48 -13.81
C ARG A 98 15.25 -9.91 -15.24
N GLN A 99 14.24 -10.11 -16.08
CA GLN A 99 14.46 -10.51 -17.49
C GLN A 99 15.15 -9.39 -18.26
N VAL A 100 14.70 -8.15 -18.12
CA VAL A 100 15.31 -6.99 -18.82
C VAL A 100 16.76 -6.79 -18.37
N LEU A 101 17.07 -6.94 -17.08
CA LEU A 101 18.44 -6.86 -16.58
C LEU A 101 19.33 -7.97 -17.17
N ALA A 102 18.79 -9.20 -17.29
CA ALA A 102 19.51 -10.32 -17.89
C ALA A 102 19.77 -10.10 -19.40
N ASP A 103 18.78 -9.60 -20.13
CA ASP A 103 18.86 -9.40 -21.58
C ASP A 103 19.75 -8.21 -21.98
N THR A 104 19.76 -7.16 -21.14
CA THR A 104 20.50 -5.92 -21.44
C THR A 104 21.89 -5.87 -20.81
N GLY A 105 22.18 -6.70 -19.82
CA GLY A 105 23.39 -6.61 -19.01
C GLY A 105 23.48 -5.32 -18.16
N ALA A 106 22.37 -4.59 -18.03
CA ALA A 106 22.35 -3.35 -17.25
C ALA A 106 22.54 -3.65 -15.73
N PRO A 107 23.23 -2.77 -15.01
CA PRO A 107 23.37 -2.94 -13.55
C PRO A 107 22.01 -2.82 -12.89
N PRO A 108 21.72 -3.67 -11.87
CA PRO A 108 20.46 -3.63 -11.16
C PRO A 108 20.34 -2.34 -10.33
N PRO A 109 19.20 -1.61 -10.42
CA PRO A 109 18.94 -0.43 -9.59
C PRO A 109 18.62 -0.86 -8.16
N ALA A 110 18.79 0.01 -7.17
CA ALA A 110 18.16 -0.19 -5.87
C ALA A 110 16.63 -0.25 -6.02
N LEU A 111 15.93 -1.05 -5.21
CA LEU A 111 14.47 -1.16 -5.23
C LEU A 111 13.86 -0.47 -4.01
N LEU A 112 12.83 0.34 -4.22
CA LEU A 112 11.97 0.87 -3.15
C LEU A 112 10.53 0.44 -3.39
N SER A 113 9.96 -0.37 -2.48
CA SER A 113 8.54 -0.72 -2.53
C SER A 113 7.74 0.27 -1.70
N ILE A 114 6.85 1.05 -2.34
CA ILE A 114 5.86 1.92 -1.65
C ILE A 114 4.46 1.30 -1.72
N GLN A 115 4.39 0.00 -1.92
CA GLN A 115 3.13 -0.74 -2.05
C GLN A 115 2.46 -0.95 -0.68
N ASN A 116 1.13 -0.97 -0.67
CA ASN A 116 0.37 -1.34 0.52
C ASN A 116 0.52 -2.84 0.81
N GLY A 117 0.23 -3.22 2.06
CA GLY A 117 0.34 -4.60 2.50
C GLY A 117 1.77 -5.03 2.83
N VAL A 118 1.96 -6.31 3.06
CA VAL A 118 3.23 -6.94 3.43
C VAL A 118 3.53 -8.12 2.51
N GLY A 119 4.81 -8.50 2.41
CA GLY A 119 5.29 -9.58 1.55
C GLY A 119 5.80 -9.15 0.18
N ASN A 120 5.57 -7.89 -0.24
CA ASN A 120 6.08 -7.37 -1.51
C ASN A 120 7.60 -7.28 -1.52
N GLU A 121 8.19 -6.82 -0.44
CA GLU A 121 9.64 -6.63 -0.29
C GLU A 121 10.40 -7.96 -0.29
N ASP A 122 9.84 -9.00 0.37
CA ASP A 122 10.39 -10.36 0.33
C ASP A 122 10.40 -10.93 -1.09
N LEU A 123 9.29 -10.75 -1.79
CA LEU A 123 9.14 -11.19 -3.17
C LEU A 123 10.17 -10.50 -4.10
N LEU A 124 10.37 -9.20 -3.95
CA LEU A 124 11.37 -8.45 -4.70
C LEU A 124 12.79 -8.95 -4.39
N ALA A 125 13.14 -9.11 -3.11
CA ALA A 125 14.44 -9.59 -2.68
C ALA A 125 14.73 -11.04 -3.16
N GLN A 126 13.70 -11.88 -3.23
CA GLN A 126 13.84 -13.26 -3.75
C GLN A 126 13.97 -13.29 -5.28
N THR A 127 13.22 -12.43 -5.98
CA THR A 127 13.21 -12.42 -7.44
C THR A 127 14.45 -11.77 -8.04
N ILE A 128 14.99 -10.74 -7.36
CA ILE A 128 16.17 -9.98 -7.82
C ILE A 128 17.21 -9.92 -6.68
N PRO A 129 17.85 -11.04 -6.34
CA PRO A 129 18.62 -11.18 -5.09
C PRO A 129 19.89 -10.31 -5.01
N ALA A 130 20.42 -9.85 -6.15
CA ALA A 130 21.61 -8.98 -6.19
C ALA A 130 21.30 -7.50 -5.89
N THR A 131 20.05 -7.16 -5.63
CA THR A 131 19.59 -5.77 -5.54
C THR A 131 19.22 -5.40 -4.11
N PRO A 132 19.70 -4.26 -3.59
CA PRO A 132 19.21 -3.73 -2.31
C PRO A 132 17.72 -3.41 -2.39
N VAL A 133 16.95 -3.83 -1.37
CA VAL A 133 15.52 -3.54 -1.26
C VAL A 133 15.27 -2.62 -0.07
N LEU A 134 14.51 -1.57 -0.31
CA LEU A 134 13.98 -0.65 0.68
C LEU A 134 12.46 -0.79 0.75
N ALA A 135 11.92 -0.66 1.94
CA ALA A 135 10.48 -0.59 2.21
C ALA A 135 10.04 0.86 2.38
N GLY A 136 8.95 1.22 1.75
CA GLY A 136 8.28 2.51 1.88
C GLY A 136 6.87 2.38 2.43
N SER A 137 6.43 3.37 3.20
CA SER A 137 5.09 3.44 3.77
C SER A 137 4.51 4.84 3.59
N MET A 138 3.67 5.00 2.57
CA MET A 138 2.99 6.27 2.28
C MET A 138 1.78 6.46 3.18
N THR A 139 1.68 7.64 3.84
CA THR A 139 0.52 8.00 4.68
C THR A 139 -0.37 9.06 4.03
N THR A 140 0.02 9.60 2.89
CA THR A 140 -0.73 10.60 2.13
C THR A 140 -1.87 9.96 1.33
N PRO A 141 -3.12 10.37 1.51
CA PRO A 141 -4.24 9.90 0.70
C PRO A 141 -4.19 10.56 -0.68
N VAL A 142 -4.14 9.72 -1.71
CA VAL A 142 -4.11 10.13 -3.12
C VAL A 142 -5.16 9.36 -3.89
N SER A 143 -5.89 10.03 -4.75
CA SER A 143 -6.90 9.43 -5.65
C SER A 143 -6.57 9.69 -7.12
N VAL A 144 -7.03 8.78 -7.98
CA VAL A 144 -6.97 8.94 -9.44
C VAL A 144 -8.32 9.49 -9.90
N GLU A 145 -8.32 10.65 -10.57
CA GLU A 145 -9.52 11.22 -11.20
C GLU A 145 -9.64 10.86 -12.68
N GLY A 146 -8.53 10.43 -13.27
CA GLY A 146 -8.46 9.98 -14.66
C GLY A 146 -7.03 9.56 -15.03
N PRO A 147 -6.81 9.04 -16.23
CA PRO A 147 -5.46 8.70 -16.68
C PRO A 147 -4.53 9.92 -16.61
N GLY A 148 -3.48 9.84 -15.79
CA GLY A 148 -2.55 10.94 -15.57
C GLY A 148 -3.10 12.11 -14.75
N ILE A 149 -4.28 11.99 -14.14
CA ILE A 149 -4.87 13.03 -13.27
C ILE A 149 -5.00 12.45 -11.87
N ILE A 150 -4.28 13.04 -10.92
CA ILE A 150 -4.29 12.61 -9.52
C ILE A 150 -4.62 13.79 -8.60
N ARG A 151 -5.34 13.49 -7.53
CA ARG A 151 -5.67 14.44 -6.47
C ARG A 151 -5.07 14.01 -5.15
N VAL A 152 -4.43 14.96 -4.47
CA VAL A 152 -3.94 14.80 -3.11
C VAL A 152 -4.93 15.46 -2.16
N ASP A 153 -5.66 14.65 -1.40
CA ASP A 153 -6.75 15.15 -0.55
C ASP A 153 -6.25 15.85 0.72
N LYS A 154 -5.07 15.43 1.22
CA LYS A 154 -4.42 16.01 2.40
C LYS A 154 -2.92 16.06 2.14
N PRO A 155 -2.35 17.21 1.78
CA PRO A 155 -0.96 17.36 1.32
C PRO A 155 0.04 17.33 2.49
N ARG A 156 0.04 16.27 3.27
CA ARG A 156 1.05 16.05 4.33
C ARG A 156 2.32 15.41 3.79
N TYR A 157 2.21 14.68 2.69
CA TYR A 157 3.30 14.00 1.99
C TYR A 157 4.17 13.09 2.88
N GLY A 158 3.58 12.50 3.93
CA GLY A 158 4.27 11.61 4.85
C GLY A 158 4.69 10.31 4.17
N LEU A 159 5.97 9.94 4.34
CA LEU A 159 6.56 8.74 3.77
C LEU A 159 7.60 8.14 4.73
N GLY A 160 7.29 6.98 5.30
CA GLY A 160 8.26 6.17 6.04
C GLY A 160 9.16 5.41 5.07
N VAL A 161 10.46 5.32 5.38
CA VAL A 161 11.44 4.54 4.60
C VAL A 161 12.31 3.73 5.55
N ALA A 162 12.59 2.47 5.19
CA ALA A 162 13.47 1.58 5.93
C ALA A 162 14.22 0.64 4.99
N ALA A 163 15.43 0.20 5.35
CA ALA A 163 16.10 -0.90 4.67
C ALA A 163 15.36 -2.21 4.96
N TRP A 164 15.03 -2.99 3.90
CA TRP A 164 14.26 -4.23 4.09
C TRP A 164 15.04 -5.33 4.77
N ARG A 165 16.32 -5.41 4.60
CA ARG A 165 17.20 -6.35 5.33
C ARG A 165 18.49 -5.65 5.72
N PRO A 166 19.16 -6.10 6.80
CA PRO A 166 20.37 -5.44 7.32
C PRO A 166 21.54 -5.40 6.33
N SER A 167 21.47 -6.11 5.23
CA SER A 167 22.51 -6.20 4.21
C SER A 167 22.55 -5.02 3.23
N GLY A 168 21.59 -4.07 3.30
CA GLY A 168 21.69 -2.82 2.57
C GLY A 168 22.54 -1.80 3.33
N PRO A 169 23.46 -1.07 2.69
CA PRO A 169 24.20 -0.01 3.36
C PRO A 169 23.19 1.02 3.92
N SER A 170 23.35 1.41 5.19
CA SER A 170 22.59 2.51 5.79
C SER A 170 22.67 3.78 4.93
N ALA A 171 23.82 4.02 4.31
CA ALA A 171 24.04 5.12 3.37
C ALA A 171 23.05 5.18 2.21
N LEU A 172 22.65 4.02 1.62
CA LEU A 172 21.65 4.01 0.54
C LEU A 172 20.26 4.45 1.06
N CYS A 173 19.87 3.99 2.24
CA CYS A 173 18.61 4.41 2.86
C CYS A 173 18.61 5.92 3.12
N ASP A 174 19.72 6.45 3.64
CA ASP A 174 19.89 7.88 3.89
C ASP A 174 19.85 8.70 2.60
N ASP A 175 20.53 8.23 1.54
CA ASP A 175 20.52 8.87 0.21
C ASP A 175 19.10 8.90 -0.39
N VAL A 176 18.35 7.80 -0.29
CA VAL A 176 16.96 7.72 -0.77
C VAL A 176 16.04 8.61 0.09
N CYS A 177 16.23 8.66 1.40
CA CYS A 177 15.51 9.58 2.27
C CYS A 177 15.77 11.05 1.88
N ALA A 178 17.02 11.42 1.61
CA ALA A 178 17.41 12.75 1.18
C ALA A 178 16.78 13.09 -0.20
N LEU A 179 16.84 12.15 -1.16
CA LEU A 179 16.20 12.32 -2.47
C LEU A 179 14.69 12.61 -2.34
N LEU A 180 13.97 11.82 -1.55
CA LEU A 180 12.54 11.98 -1.35
C LEU A 180 12.22 13.26 -0.56
N HIS A 181 13.06 13.63 0.40
CA HIS A 181 12.92 14.90 1.13
C HIS A 181 13.08 16.10 0.20
N MET A 182 14.09 16.10 -0.68
CA MET A 182 14.26 17.14 -1.71
C MET A 182 13.07 17.22 -2.67
N ALA A 183 12.40 16.08 -2.94
CA ALA A 183 11.16 16.05 -3.70
C ALA A 183 9.93 16.57 -2.92
N GLY A 184 10.12 17.02 -1.67
CA GLY A 184 9.07 17.62 -0.85
C GLY A 184 8.19 16.61 -0.12
N PHE A 185 8.70 15.40 0.16
CA PHE A 185 8.06 14.48 1.10
C PHE A 185 8.55 14.74 2.53
N VAL A 186 7.65 14.52 3.50
CA VAL A 186 8.02 14.46 4.91
C VAL A 186 8.49 13.03 5.20
N VAL A 187 9.80 12.81 5.07
CA VAL A 187 10.39 11.48 5.16
C VAL A 187 10.76 11.16 6.60
N THR A 188 10.34 9.99 7.07
CA THR A 188 10.72 9.44 8.37
C THR A 188 11.50 8.15 8.14
N PRO A 189 12.82 8.11 8.46
CA PRO A 189 13.57 6.86 8.42
C PRO A 189 13.18 5.95 9.59
N PHE A 190 13.06 4.66 9.32
CA PHE A 190 12.77 3.63 10.33
C PHE A 190 13.89 2.60 10.35
N ALA A 191 14.26 2.14 11.56
CA ALA A 191 15.27 1.10 11.72
C ALA A 191 14.72 -0.31 11.44
N ASP A 192 13.40 -0.52 11.62
CA ASP A 192 12.72 -1.81 11.50
C ASP A 192 11.63 -1.75 10.40
N ALA A 193 11.97 -2.24 9.21
CA ALA A 193 11.07 -2.27 8.07
C ALA A 193 9.85 -3.18 8.31
N PRO A 194 9.95 -4.40 8.82
CA PRO A 194 8.83 -5.21 9.27
C PRO A 194 7.89 -4.47 10.22
N ALA A 195 8.41 -3.84 11.28
CA ALA A 195 7.60 -3.08 12.23
C ALA A 195 6.84 -1.94 11.54
N MET A 196 7.49 -1.17 10.66
CA MET A 196 6.87 -0.10 9.88
C MET A 196 5.75 -0.65 8.97
N LYS A 197 6.02 -1.70 8.19
CA LYS A 197 5.06 -2.26 7.24
C LYS A 197 3.86 -2.91 7.93
N TRP A 198 4.07 -3.67 8.99
CA TRP A 198 2.99 -4.29 9.76
C TRP A 198 2.15 -3.26 10.52
N THR A 199 2.76 -2.21 11.05
CA THR A 199 1.99 -1.10 11.65
C THR A 199 1.13 -0.40 10.60
N LYS A 200 1.68 -0.17 9.39
CA LYS A 200 0.88 0.37 8.27
C LYS A 200 -0.23 -0.59 7.84
N LEU A 201 0.00 -1.90 7.91
CA LEU A 201 -1.02 -2.92 7.66
C LEU A 201 -2.21 -2.75 8.60
N LEU A 202 -1.98 -2.58 9.91
CA LEU A 202 -3.05 -2.31 10.88
C LEU A 202 -3.92 -1.11 10.48
N MET A 203 -3.29 -0.01 10.04
CA MET A 203 -4.04 1.16 9.54
C MET A 203 -4.88 0.83 8.30
N ASN A 204 -4.30 0.05 7.38
CA ASN A 204 -4.95 -0.27 6.11
C ASN A 204 -6.08 -1.30 6.26
N MET A 205 -6.03 -2.16 7.25
CA MET A 205 -7.07 -3.16 7.51
C MET A 205 -8.37 -2.52 7.97
N MET A 206 -8.30 -1.46 8.81
CA MET A 206 -9.48 -0.86 9.46
C MET A 206 -10.54 -0.44 8.44
N GLY A 207 -11.70 -1.08 8.48
CA GLY A 207 -12.86 -0.82 7.65
C GLY A 207 -12.65 -1.14 6.17
N ASN A 208 -11.53 -1.74 5.78
CA ASN A 208 -11.26 -1.94 4.36
C ASN A 208 -12.02 -3.16 3.82
N ALA A 209 -11.91 -4.29 4.48
CA ALA A 209 -12.61 -5.51 4.09
C ALA A 209 -14.11 -5.45 4.41
N THR A 210 -14.50 -4.97 5.59
CA THR A 210 -15.90 -4.87 6.00
C THR A 210 -16.70 -3.95 5.08
N CYS A 211 -16.20 -2.75 4.75
CA CYS A 211 -16.86 -1.85 3.81
C CYS A 211 -16.92 -2.45 2.39
N ALA A 212 -15.90 -3.20 1.96
CA ALA A 212 -15.92 -3.87 0.66
C ALA A 212 -16.97 -4.99 0.60
N ILE A 213 -17.11 -5.79 1.66
CA ILE A 213 -18.09 -6.88 1.77
C ILE A 213 -19.52 -6.32 1.81
N LEU A 214 -19.74 -5.29 2.63
CA LEU A 214 -21.07 -4.73 2.84
C LEU A 214 -21.51 -3.72 1.77
N ASP A 215 -20.62 -3.33 0.87
CA ASP A 215 -20.85 -2.28 -0.14
C ASP A 215 -21.41 -0.99 0.49
N GLU A 216 -20.85 -0.60 1.63
CA GLU A 216 -21.27 0.58 2.40
C GLU A 216 -20.06 1.41 2.85
N PRO A 217 -20.24 2.75 2.95
CA PRO A 217 -19.18 3.62 3.41
C PRO A 217 -18.92 3.44 4.91
N PRO A 218 -17.73 3.82 5.40
CA PRO A 218 -17.32 3.64 6.78
C PRO A 218 -18.32 4.20 7.82
N GLU A 219 -18.96 5.32 7.53
CA GLU A 219 -19.93 5.95 8.43
C GLU A 219 -21.12 5.04 8.75
N ILE A 220 -21.59 4.30 7.72
CA ILE A 220 -22.70 3.36 7.86
C ILE A 220 -22.24 2.08 8.56
N VAL A 221 -21.13 1.50 8.09
CA VAL A 221 -20.58 0.27 8.66
C VAL A 221 -20.29 0.43 10.15
N PHE A 222 -19.66 1.53 10.55
CA PHE A 222 -19.29 1.79 11.95
C PHE A 222 -20.38 2.44 12.82
N ALA A 223 -21.56 2.70 12.25
CA ALA A 223 -22.76 2.94 13.05
C ALA A 223 -23.19 1.69 13.82
N ASP A 224 -22.97 0.50 13.25
CA ASP A 224 -23.21 -0.78 13.90
C ASP A 224 -22.02 -1.21 14.78
N SER A 225 -22.25 -1.27 16.09
CA SER A 225 -21.22 -1.66 17.06
C SER A 225 -20.67 -3.08 16.85
N ARG A 226 -21.44 -3.98 16.22
CA ARG A 226 -20.99 -5.34 15.88
C ARG A 226 -19.88 -5.30 14.83
N MET A 227 -19.94 -4.36 13.89
CA MET A 227 -18.89 -4.19 12.87
C MET A 227 -17.61 -3.61 13.48
N ILE A 228 -17.75 -2.72 14.48
CA ILE A 228 -16.58 -2.27 15.26
C ILE A 228 -15.95 -3.45 16.01
N ASP A 229 -16.74 -4.38 16.56
CA ASP A 229 -16.23 -5.56 17.23
C ASP A 229 -15.49 -6.51 16.27
N VAL A 230 -15.96 -6.66 15.03
CA VAL A 230 -15.26 -7.41 13.98
C VAL A 230 -13.88 -6.80 13.71
N GLU A 231 -13.81 -5.47 13.58
CA GLU A 231 -12.53 -4.79 13.35
C GLU A 231 -11.56 -4.91 14.54
N ILE A 232 -12.07 -4.76 15.78
CA ILE A 232 -11.27 -4.97 16.99
C ILE A 232 -10.74 -6.39 17.03
N ALA A 233 -11.56 -7.39 16.70
CA ALA A 233 -11.16 -8.78 16.70
C ALA A 233 -10.10 -9.06 15.62
N ALA A 234 -10.27 -8.53 14.41
CA ALA A 234 -9.29 -8.63 13.32
C ALA A 234 -7.94 -8.00 13.71
N TRP A 235 -7.96 -6.82 14.35
CA TRP A 235 -6.74 -6.19 14.85
C TRP A 235 -6.07 -6.97 15.99
N ARG A 236 -6.86 -7.57 16.88
CA ARG A 236 -6.31 -8.42 17.97
C ARG A 236 -5.56 -9.63 17.43
N GLU A 237 -6.11 -10.27 16.40
CA GLU A 237 -5.43 -11.35 15.70
C GLU A 237 -4.12 -10.85 15.06
N ALA A 238 -4.17 -9.75 14.31
CA ALA A 238 -2.97 -9.16 13.69
C ALA A 238 -1.90 -8.82 14.73
N LEU A 239 -2.27 -8.20 15.86
CA LEU A 239 -1.35 -7.88 16.95
C LEU A 239 -0.81 -9.14 17.66
N ALA A 240 -1.59 -10.23 17.75
CA ALA A 240 -1.13 -11.50 18.27
C ALA A 240 -0.10 -12.16 17.34
N VAL A 241 -0.37 -12.13 16.02
CA VAL A 241 0.55 -12.58 14.97
C VAL A 241 1.84 -11.78 15.00
N MET A 242 1.77 -10.45 15.02
CA MET A 242 2.94 -9.57 15.11
C MET A 242 3.81 -9.92 16.32
N ARG A 243 3.18 -10.08 17.49
CA ARG A 243 3.89 -10.45 18.72
C ARG A 243 4.58 -11.81 18.61
N ALA A 244 3.89 -12.83 18.08
CA ALA A 244 4.45 -14.17 17.90
C ALA A 244 5.61 -14.18 16.88
N ALA A 245 5.53 -13.30 15.87
CA ALA A 245 6.59 -13.10 14.88
C ALA A 245 7.73 -12.18 15.35
N GLY A 246 7.69 -11.65 16.57
CA GLY A 246 8.69 -10.71 17.08
C GLY A 246 8.62 -9.30 16.43
N ILE A 247 7.49 -8.94 15.82
CA ILE A 247 7.29 -7.67 15.12
C ILE A 247 6.62 -6.67 16.07
N ALA A 248 7.27 -5.54 16.34
CA ALA A 248 6.73 -4.49 17.19
C ALA A 248 5.68 -3.64 16.44
N ALA A 249 4.64 -3.20 17.15
CA ALA A 249 3.81 -2.09 16.69
C ALA A 249 4.50 -0.78 17.09
N ILE A 250 4.79 0.09 16.12
CA ILE A 250 5.52 1.33 16.30
C ILE A 250 4.66 2.54 15.96
N ASP A 251 5.06 3.72 16.39
CA ASP A 251 4.37 4.95 15.99
C ASP A 251 4.62 5.22 14.50
N LEU A 252 3.57 5.55 13.76
CA LEU A 252 3.66 5.83 12.34
C LEU A 252 2.93 7.14 12.02
N ASP A 253 3.68 8.13 11.56
CA ASP A 253 3.17 9.50 11.39
C ASP A 253 2.54 10.00 12.71
N LYS A 254 1.33 10.51 12.67
CA LYS A 254 0.58 10.98 13.84
C LYS A 254 -0.11 9.87 14.66
N TYR A 255 0.01 8.63 14.24
CA TYR A 255 -0.70 7.51 14.87
C TYR A 255 0.18 6.80 15.91
N PRO A 256 -0.13 6.93 17.21
CA PRO A 256 0.70 6.39 18.29
C PRO A 256 0.41 4.89 18.53
N PHE A 257 0.70 4.05 17.53
CA PHE A 257 0.43 2.61 17.61
C PHE A 257 1.22 1.89 18.70
N ALA A 258 2.40 2.37 19.06
CA ALA A 258 3.14 1.81 20.18
C ALA A 258 2.31 1.84 21.49
N LYS A 259 1.50 2.89 21.70
CA LYS A 259 0.59 3.03 22.86
C LYS A 259 -0.77 2.37 22.63
N LEU A 260 -1.29 2.45 21.42
CA LEU A 260 -2.63 1.91 21.09
C LEU A 260 -2.66 0.38 21.04
N ALA A 261 -1.62 -0.27 20.54
CA ALA A 261 -1.59 -1.71 20.37
C ALA A 261 -1.76 -2.50 21.70
N PRO A 262 -1.08 -2.16 22.83
CA PRO A 262 -1.34 -2.78 24.10
C PRO A 262 -2.79 -2.60 24.57
N LEU A 263 -3.35 -1.39 24.39
CA LEU A 263 -4.74 -1.09 24.77
C LEU A 263 -5.74 -1.93 23.97
N ILE A 264 -5.60 -1.97 22.64
CA ILE A 264 -6.48 -2.74 21.74
C ILE A 264 -6.43 -4.23 22.10
N ARG A 265 -5.25 -4.74 22.46
CA ARG A 265 -5.03 -6.15 22.77
C ARG A 265 -5.72 -6.56 24.08
N SER A 266 -5.67 -5.73 25.13
CA SER A 266 -6.07 -6.11 26.49
C SER A 266 -7.36 -5.49 27.00
N ALA A 267 -7.74 -4.29 26.52
CA ALA A 267 -8.93 -3.61 27.05
C ALA A 267 -10.24 -4.24 26.53
N PRO A 268 -11.33 -4.23 27.32
CA PRO A 268 -12.64 -4.62 26.83
C PRO A 268 -13.06 -3.82 25.59
N ALA A 269 -13.72 -4.49 24.62
CA ALA A 269 -14.14 -3.84 23.37
C ALA A 269 -15.00 -2.59 23.61
N ALA A 270 -15.82 -2.59 24.66
CA ALA A 270 -16.66 -1.45 25.04
C ALA A 270 -15.85 -0.16 25.28
N LEU A 271 -14.63 -0.25 25.80
CA LEU A 271 -13.73 0.89 26.01
C LEU A 271 -13.02 1.35 24.74
N ILE A 272 -12.82 0.44 23.78
CA ILE A 272 -12.11 0.72 22.52
C ILE A 272 -13.06 1.32 21.48
N ARG A 273 -14.34 0.89 21.45
CA ARG A 273 -15.33 1.34 20.44
C ARG A 273 -15.43 2.87 20.28
N PRO A 274 -15.50 3.69 21.36
CA PRO A 274 -15.57 5.16 21.19
C PRO A 274 -14.33 5.74 20.56
N LEU A 275 -13.13 5.19 20.89
CA LEU A 275 -11.86 5.64 20.33
C LEU A 275 -11.79 5.38 18.82
N LEU A 276 -12.23 4.21 18.38
CA LEU A 276 -12.24 3.85 16.96
C LEU A 276 -13.30 4.64 16.19
N LYS A 277 -14.51 4.78 16.74
CA LYS A 277 -15.59 5.54 16.10
C LYS A 277 -15.21 6.99 15.82
N GLY A 278 -14.53 7.65 16.75
CA GLY A 278 -14.04 9.02 16.56
C GLY A 278 -12.94 9.16 15.52
N GLN A 279 -12.06 8.16 15.39
CA GLN A 279 -10.97 8.15 14.40
C GLN A 279 -11.47 7.89 12.97
N ILE A 280 -12.46 7.04 12.79
CA ILE A 280 -12.95 6.59 11.50
C ILE A 280 -13.76 7.70 10.81
N GLY A 281 -14.66 8.37 11.53
CA GLY A 281 -15.49 9.46 10.99
C GLY A 281 -14.67 10.64 10.48
N SER A 282 -13.49 10.90 11.06
CA SER A 282 -12.62 12.02 10.66
C SER A 282 -11.59 11.66 9.59
N ALA A 283 -11.27 10.37 9.43
CA ALA A 283 -10.11 9.95 8.63
C ALA A 283 -10.39 9.84 7.13
N ARG A 284 -11.61 9.45 6.71
CA ARG A 284 -11.90 9.06 5.31
C ARG A 284 -12.89 9.96 4.56
N GLY A 285 -13.62 10.88 5.22
CA GLY A 285 -14.48 11.87 4.57
C GLY A 285 -15.47 11.28 3.55
N GLY A 286 -16.14 10.18 3.87
CA GLY A 286 -17.14 9.51 3.00
C GLY A 286 -16.57 8.72 1.82
N LYS A 287 -15.23 8.65 1.65
CA LYS A 287 -14.61 7.88 0.56
C LYS A 287 -14.59 6.40 0.85
N MET A 288 -14.99 5.60 -0.15
CA MET A 288 -14.89 4.15 -0.08
C MET A 288 -13.42 3.68 0.01
N PRO A 289 -13.13 2.64 0.82
CA PRO A 289 -11.80 2.08 0.96
C PRO A 289 -11.28 1.41 -0.32
N SER A 290 -9.95 1.19 -0.35
CA SER A 290 -9.27 0.66 -1.56
C SER A 290 -9.74 -0.72 -1.98
N LEU A 291 -10.06 -1.62 -1.05
CA LEU A 291 -10.58 -2.96 -1.38
C LEU A 291 -11.97 -2.90 -2.03
N HIS A 292 -12.82 -1.95 -1.63
CA HIS A 292 -14.10 -1.70 -2.28
C HIS A 292 -13.89 -1.24 -3.74
N ILE A 293 -12.97 -0.28 -3.94
CA ILE A 293 -12.62 0.22 -5.29
C ILE A 293 -12.07 -0.93 -6.15
N ASP A 294 -11.21 -1.77 -5.59
CA ASP A 294 -10.66 -2.94 -6.29
C ASP A 294 -11.78 -3.94 -6.67
N LEU A 295 -12.68 -4.24 -5.74
CA LEU A 295 -13.80 -5.16 -5.95
C LEU A 295 -14.72 -4.69 -7.08
N HIS A 296 -15.04 -3.38 -7.13
CA HIS A 296 -15.91 -2.78 -8.14
C HIS A 296 -15.20 -2.43 -9.45
N SER A 297 -13.86 -2.53 -9.50
CA SER A 297 -13.11 -2.31 -10.74
C SER A 297 -13.24 -3.43 -11.77
N ASN A 298 -13.87 -4.54 -11.41
CA ASN A 298 -14.06 -5.76 -12.22
C ASN A 298 -12.77 -6.35 -12.80
N LYS A 299 -11.63 -6.14 -12.10
CA LYS A 299 -10.33 -6.67 -12.52
C LYS A 299 -10.11 -8.14 -12.11
N GLY A 300 -11.05 -8.76 -11.40
CA GLY A 300 -10.93 -10.12 -10.89
C GLY A 300 -9.77 -10.31 -9.90
N ARG A 301 -9.36 -9.25 -9.18
CA ARG A 301 -8.23 -9.27 -8.26
C ARG A 301 -8.47 -8.32 -7.08
N SER A 302 -7.90 -8.65 -5.92
CA SER A 302 -7.99 -7.82 -4.72
C SER A 302 -6.68 -7.86 -3.93
N GLU A 303 -6.31 -6.74 -3.33
CA GLU A 303 -5.16 -6.65 -2.41
C GLU A 303 -5.45 -7.27 -1.03
N VAL A 304 -6.64 -7.81 -0.77
CA VAL A 304 -6.98 -8.43 0.52
C VAL A 304 -6.00 -9.52 0.95
N ARG A 305 -5.38 -10.24 -0.02
CA ARG A 305 -4.35 -11.26 0.25
C ARG A 305 -3.11 -10.69 0.95
N TRP A 306 -2.73 -9.44 0.64
CA TRP A 306 -1.59 -8.71 1.21
C TRP A 306 -1.98 -7.86 2.42
N LEU A 307 -3.28 -7.81 2.76
CA LEU A 307 -3.82 -7.15 3.94
C LEU A 307 -4.26 -8.23 4.97
N ASN A 308 -5.57 -8.46 5.11
CA ASN A 308 -6.08 -9.47 6.04
C ASN A 308 -5.51 -10.87 5.76
N GLY A 309 -5.34 -11.25 4.48
CA GLY A 309 -4.74 -12.52 4.09
C GLY A 309 -3.28 -12.67 4.52
N ALA A 310 -2.53 -11.59 4.61
CA ALA A 310 -1.15 -11.64 5.13
C ALA A 310 -1.12 -11.93 6.64
N VAL A 311 -2.13 -11.47 7.38
CA VAL A 311 -2.31 -11.85 8.80
C VAL A 311 -2.58 -13.34 8.93
N VAL A 312 -3.42 -13.90 8.04
CA VAL A 312 -3.73 -15.32 8.00
C VAL A 312 -2.46 -16.13 7.71
N ALA A 313 -1.76 -15.82 6.62
CA ALA A 313 -0.56 -16.54 6.20
C ALA A 313 0.54 -16.49 7.28
N LYS A 314 0.81 -15.33 7.86
CA LYS A 314 1.80 -15.20 8.94
C LYS A 314 1.32 -15.88 10.23
N GLY A 315 0.01 -15.88 10.52
CA GLY A 315 -0.58 -16.59 11.63
C GLY A 315 -0.32 -18.10 11.56
N GLU A 316 -0.49 -18.69 10.38
CA GLU A 316 -0.17 -20.11 10.11
C GLU A 316 1.32 -20.40 10.35
N GLU A 317 2.22 -19.52 9.88
CA GLU A 317 3.68 -19.69 10.09
C GLU A 317 4.08 -19.66 11.57
N VAL A 318 3.42 -18.82 12.39
CA VAL A 318 3.79 -18.63 13.81
C VAL A 318 2.85 -19.32 14.80
N GLY A 319 1.92 -20.15 14.30
CA GLY A 319 0.99 -20.93 15.12
C GLY A 319 -0.08 -20.10 15.85
N VAL A 320 -0.52 -18.98 15.27
CA VAL A 320 -1.58 -18.12 15.81
C VAL A 320 -2.84 -18.21 14.97
N LEU A 321 -3.97 -18.59 15.60
CA LEU A 321 -5.25 -18.66 14.92
C LEU A 321 -5.78 -17.25 14.56
N THR A 322 -6.30 -17.10 13.33
CA THR A 322 -6.78 -15.83 12.79
C THR A 322 -8.15 -15.97 12.11
N PRO A 323 -9.17 -16.54 12.82
CA PRO A 323 -10.46 -16.89 12.22
C PRO A 323 -11.19 -15.67 11.64
N VAL A 324 -11.11 -14.48 12.25
CA VAL A 324 -11.77 -13.27 11.75
C VAL A 324 -11.12 -12.80 10.45
N ASN A 325 -9.79 -12.71 10.43
CA ASN A 325 -9.07 -12.32 9.20
C ASN A 325 -9.27 -13.35 8.08
N CYS A 326 -9.38 -14.64 8.41
CA CYS A 326 -9.71 -15.70 7.46
C CYS A 326 -11.10 -15.46 6.83
N VAL A 327 -12.15 -15.20 7.63
CA VAL A 327 -13.50 -14.90 7.13
C VAL A 327 -13.49 -13.65 6.25
N LEU A 328 -12.87 -12.57 6.70
CA LEU A 328 -12.81 -11.32 5.91
C LEU A 328 -12.10 -11.54 4.58
N THR A 329 -10.98 -12.26 4.59
CA THR A 329 -10.20 -12.55 3.38
C THR A 329 -10.99 -13.42 2.41
N SER A 330 -11.52 -14.56 2.89
CA SER A 330 -12.23 -15.53 2.04
C SER A 330 -13.52 -14.93 1.47
N THR A 331 -14.24 -14.13 2.25
CA THR A 331 -15.46 -13.45 1.77
C THR A 331 -15.14 -12.44 0.66
N VAL A 332 -14.13 -11.56 0.85
CA VAL A 332 -13.74 -10.62 -0.22
C VAL A 332 -13.32 -11.36 -1.48
N LEU A 333 -12.55 -12.45 -1.36
CA LEU A 333 -12.12 -13.24 -2.52
C LEU A 333 -13.30 -13.94 -3.21
N SER A 334 -14.26 -14.50 -2.45
CA SER A 334 -15.49 -15.04 -3.02
C SER A 334 -16.26 -13.99 -3.83
N LEU A 335 -16.36 -12.75 -3.33
CA LEU A 335 -17.03 -11.65 -4.03
C LEU A 335 -16.27 -11.13 -5.25
N VAL A 336 -14.94 -11.35 -5.30
CA VAL A 336 -14.13 -11.11 -6.51
C VAL A 336 -14.46 -12.16 -7.58
N ASP A 337 -14.47 -13.42 -7.17
CA ASP A 337 -14.69 -14.56 -8.09
C ASP A 337 -16.14 -14.68 -8.54
N ASN A 338 -17.10 -14.29 -7.68
CA ASN A 338 -18.54 -14.40 -7.91
C ASN A 338 -19.25 -13.04 -7.75
N PRO A 339 -19.18 -12.14 -8.73
CA PRO A 339 -19.79 -10.81 -8.64
C PRO A 339 -21.31 -10.81 -8.38
N ALA A 340 -22.02 -11.87 -8.78
CA ALA A 340 -23.46 -12.02 -8.55
C ALA A 340 -23.82 -12.11 -7.06
N GLU A 341 -22.91 -12.59 -6.21
CA GLU A 341 -23.14 -12.72 -4.77
C GLU A 341 -23.07 -11.37 -4.03
N ARG A 342 -22.49 -10.32 -4.64
CA ARG A 342 -22.31 -9.02 -3.99
C ARG A 342 -23.59 -8.42 -3.47
N SER A 343 -24.70 -8.55 -4.23
CA SER A 343 -26.01 -8.04 -3.81
C SER A 343 -26.55 -8.71 -2.55
N ALA A 344 -26.20 -9.99 -2.31
CA ALA A 344 -26.63 -10.73 -1.13
C ALA A 344 -25.84 -10.37 0.14
N TRP A 345 -24.70 -9.68 0.00
CA TRP A 345 -23.90 -9.20 1.12
C TRP A 345 -24.11 -7.72 1.42
N LYS A 346 -24.63 -6.97 0.43
CA LYS A 346 -24.82 -5.52 0.53
C LYS A 346 -25.71 -5.18 1.73
N GLY A 347 -25.17 -4.42 2.70
CA GLY A 347 -25.87 -3.99 3.90
C GLY A 347 -26.22 -5.11 4.89
N ASP A 348 -25.85 -6.37 4.61
CA ASP A 348 -26.19 -7.48 5.51
C ASP A 348 -25.14 -7.66 6.64
N HIS A 349 -25.14 -6.71 7.56
CA HIS A 349 -24.30 -6.72 8.78
C HIS A 349 -24.50 -7.99 9.60
N ASN A 350 -25.74 -8.53 9.63
CA ASN A 350 -26.03 -9.72 10.40
C ASN A 350 -25.34 -10.95 9.82
N ARG A 351 -25.36 -11.11 8.50
CA ARG A 351 -24.68 -12.19 7.82
C ARG A 351 -23.17 -12.18 8.11
N LEU A 352 -22.51 -11.01 7.98
CA LEU A 352 -21.09 -10.89 8.29
C LEU A 352 -20.78 -11.20 9.75
N TRP A 353 -21.61 -10.67 10.68
CA TRP A 353 -21.47 -10.95 12.08
C TRP A 353 -21.59 -12.44 12.41
N GLN A 354 -22.60 -13.12 11.84
CA GLN A 354 -22.80 -14.56 12.04
C GLN A 354 -21.62 -15.39 11.49
N ALA A 355 -21.10 -15.03 10.30
CA ALA A 355 -19.96 -15.69 9.70
C ALA A 355 -18.71 -15.61 10.63
N VAL A 356 -18.44 -14.42 11.15
CA VAL A 356 -17.31 -14.20 12.08
C VAL A 356 -17.53 -14.94 13.40
N ARG A 357 -18.72 -14.92 13.99
CA ARG A 357 -19.02 -15.61 15.24
C ARG A 357 -18.88 -17.12 15.10
N SER A 358 -19.38 -17.69 14.02
CA SER A 358 -19.25 -19.12 13.73
C SER A 358 -17.80 -19.53 13.60
N ALA A 359 -16.96 -18.76 12.93
CA ALA A 359 -15.53 -19.04 12.79
C ALA A 359 -14.76 -18.95 14.13
N GLN A 360 -15.22 -18.10 15.05
CA GLN A 360 -14.64 -18.01 16.39
C GLN A 360 -15.12 -19.12 17.36
N GLY A 361 -16.00 -20.00 16.93
CA GLY A 361 -16.59 -21.05 17.80
C GLY A 361 -17.56 -20.50 18.84
N ARG A 362 -18.26 -19.42 18.55
CA ARG A 362 -19.16 -18.72 19.48
C ARG A 362 -20.57 -18.56 18.92
#